data_d4f787963b3dd67956cebd00ef011e05
#
_entry.id   d4f787963b3dd67956cebd00ef011e05
#
_cell.length_a   1.000
_cell.length_b   1.000
_cell.length_c   1.000
_cell.angle_alpha   90.00
_cell.angle_beta   90.00
_cell.angle_gamma   90.00
#
_symmetry.space_group_name_H-M   'P 1'
#
loop_
_entity.id
_entity.type
_entity.pdbx_description
1 polymer ?
#
loop_
_entity_poly.entity_id
_entity_poly.type
_entity_poly.pdbx_seq_one_letter_code
_entity_poly.pdbx_strand_id
1 'polypeptide(L)'
;MRRRFPRAVTLAAMTYVAATLALARWTDDDDGATRLRRRLLAADSTTPLWRYALIPFIAAAVGWGTNVVALKMTFYPLEFFPGFLRFAQVKGQPFGALGGWQGIIPSKAGEMAEILVDLMTKKLIDIKEIFTRLEPKTFASIMDPEMRCVTEDIFETVLAREAPTFWQGLPRVVREEMVAEAMAQSSGLLEDIIADLMENVYDVLDLKTMVVTLAVNNKDKVVNMFREVGAKEFVFIERSGIYFGFAFGLVQMVVFYFVDKHAPEQGVWLLPFFGFAVGYLTNFVALKVIFQPIEPKRVCGVTLHGVFLRRQNEVSEEFARLNQLHFCNAENLWEEMMNGTYKEKFEALVRRNAENFFDKAIGSVTTAKLIIGAEKYDEIKCTIVDMIFASIPDCVPVTYDYQNEALGIEDTVRERMQKLPGKDFERVLHPVFEQDEIKLIVVGGVLGALTGVAQYFLAFA
;
A
#
# COMPACT_ATOMS: atom_id res chain seq x y z
N MET A 1 -10.36 15.69 -5.97
CA MET A 1 -11.56 15.93 -5.12
C MET A 1 -11.14 16.26 -3.69
N ARG A 2 -11.28 17.51 -3.23
CA ARG A 2 -11.00 17.90 -1.83
C ARG A 2 -12.10 17.31 -0.92
N ARG A 3 -11.87 16.14 -0.34
CA ARG A 3 -12.75 15.60 0.70
C ARG A 3 -12.51 16.40 1.99
N ARG A 4 -13.51 17.15 2.41
CA ARG A 4 -13.56 17.87 3.69
C ARG A 4 -13.34 16.89 4.82
N PHE A 5 -12.40 17.19 5.73
CA PHE A 5 -12.23 16.48 7.00
C PHE A 5 -13.61 16.27 7.66
N PRO A 6 -13.92 15.06 8.15
CA PRO A 6 -15.20 14.85 8.83
C PRO A 6 -15.30 15.80 10.03
N ARG A 7 -16.40 16.54 10.13
CA ARG A 7 -16.68 17.51 11.21
C ARG A 7 -16.39 16.99 12.62
N ALA A 8 -16.49 15.66 12.85
CA ALA A 8 -16.18 15.03 14.12
C ALA A 8 -14.70 15.12 14.55
N VAL A 9 -13.74 15.07 13.61
CA VAL A 9 -12.30 15.21 13.92
C VAL A 9 -11.95 16.66 14.24
N THR A 10 -12.56 17.59 13.51
CA THR A 10 -12.40 19.03 13.79
C THR A 10 -13.05 19.40 15.12
N LEU A 11 -14.19 18.78 15.47
CA LEU A 11 -14.85 19.02 16.76
C LEU A 11 -14.04 18.43 17.94
N ALA A 12 -13.48 17.24 17.80
CA ALA A 12 -12.62 16.62 18.82
C ALA A 12 -11.30 17.39 19.00
N ALA A 13 -10.70 17.87 17.91
CA ALA A 13 -9.52 18.72 17.97
C ALA A 13 -9.83 20.12 18.55
N MET A 14 -10.99 20.69 18.21
CA MET A 14 -11.40 21.99 18.77
C MET A 14 -11.79 21.89 20.25
N THR A 15 -12.47 20.81 20.68
CA THR A 15 -12.74 20.57 22.11
C THR A 15 -11.45 20.33 22.89
N TYR A 16 -10.46 19.66 22.30
CA TYR A 16 -9.14 19.47 22.88
C TYR A 16 -8.38 20.79 23.04
N VAL A 17 -8.34 21.62 21.98
CA VAL A 17 -7.70 22.93 22.02
C VAL A 17 -8.43 23.87 22.97
N ALA A 18 -9.75 23.83 23.01
CA ALA A 18 -10.54 24.64 23.94
C ALA A 18 -10.33 24.20 25.41
N ALA A 19 -10.23 22.89 25.66
CA ALA A 19 -9.94 22.37 27.00
C ALA A 19 -8.51 22.71 27.47
N THR A 20 -7.51 22.61 26.57
CA THR A 20 -6.12 23.01 26.88
C THR A 20 -5.95 24.51 27.07
N LEU A 21 -6.63 25.33 26.26
CA LEU A 21 -6.64 26.79 26.43
C LEU A 21 -7.40 27.22 27.68
N ALA A 22 -8.47 26.52 28.06
CA ALA A 22 -9.18 26.73 29.33
C ALA A 22 -8.29 26.37 30.52
N LEU A 23 -7.54 25.25 30.46
CA LEU A 23 -6.55 24.89 31.48
C LEU A 23 -5.40 25.92 31.59
N ALA A 24 -4.82 26.34 30.45
CA ALA A 24 -3.74 27.30 30.42
C ALA A 24 -4.17 28.69 30.97
N ARG A 25 -5.40 29.13 30.69
CA ARG A 25 -5.96 30.36 31.27
C ARG A 25 -6.26 30.27 32.78
N TRP A 26 -6.43 29.04 33.27
CA TRP A 26 -6.78 28.77 34.65
C TRP A 26 -5.56 28.69 35.59
N THR A 27 -4.40 28.35 35.05
CA THR A 27 -3.12 28.27 35.80
C THR A 27 -2.47 29.64 36.06
N ASP A 28 -2.89 30.69 35.37
CA ASP A 28 -2.34 32.05 35.54
C ASP A 28 -3.06 32.86 36.65
N ASP A 29 -4.09 32.29 37.30
CA ASP A 29 -4.85 33.02 38.32
C ASP A 29 -4.63 32.33 39.70
N ASP A 30 -3.76 32.93 40.53
CA ASP A 30 -3.48 32.49 41.92
C ASP A 30 -4.76 32.32 42.78
N ASP A 31 -5.82 33.07 42.49
CA ASP A 31 -7.13 32.95 43.08
C ASP A 31 -7.89 31.68 42.61
N GLY A 32 -7.59 31.14 41.43
CA GLY A 32 -8.19 29.95 40.85
C GLY A 32 -7.82 28.66 41.60
N ALA A 33 -6.52 28.51 41.93
CA ALA A 33 -6.02 27.37 42.68
C ALA A 33 -6.62 27.33 44.13
N THR A 34 -6.77 28.49 44.75
CA THR A 34 -7.37 28.62 46.09
C THR A 34 -8.89 28.36 46.04
N ARG A 35 -9.59 28.78 45.03
CA ARG A 35 -11.02 28.48 44.79
C ARG A 35 -11.25 27.00 44.49
N LEU A 36 -10.33 26.40 43.69
CA LEU A 36 -10.38 24.95 43.43
C LEU A 36 -10.20 24.17 44.74
N ARG A 37 -9.18 24.50 45.53
CA ARG A 37 -8.91 23.89 46.82
C ARG A 37 -10.09 24.02 47.77
N ARG A 38 -10.77 25.20 47.83
CA ARG A 38 -12.00 25.39 48.63
C ARG A 38 -13.16 24.58 48.07
N ARG A 39 -13.34 24.45 46.75
CA ARG A 39 -14.39 23.62 46.18
C ARG A 39 -14.13 22.11 46.39
N LEU A 40 -12.87 21.67 46.31
CA LEU A 40 -12.50 20.29 46.62
C LEU A 40 -12.66 19.95 48.09
N LEU A 41 -12.44 20.93 49.01
CA LEU A 41 -12.65 20.74 50.44
C LEU A 41 -14.11 20.95 50.87
N ALA A 42 -14.95 21.61 50.07
CA ALA A 42 -16.36 21.84 50.32
C ALA A 42 -17.28 20.84 49.58
N ALA A 43 -16.72 19.84 48.89
CA ALA A 43 -17.48 18.74 48.27
C ALA A 43 -18.12 17.92 49.42
N ASP A 44 -19.31 18.34 49.78
CA ASP A 44 -20.16 17.68 50.72
C ASP A 44 -20.34 16.21 50.30
N SER A 45 -20.33 15.29 51.25
CA SER A 45 -20.24 13.83 51.13
C SER A 45 -21.42 13.13 50.41
N THR A 46 -22.03 13.77 49.42
CA THR A 46 -23.23 13.27 48.73
C THR A 46 -23.11 13.34 47.20
N THR A 47 -21.96 12.89 46.66
CA THR A 47 -21.90 12.68 45.21
C THR A 47 -23.03 11.74 44.79
N PRO A 48 -23.98 12.17 43.94
CA PRO A 48 -25.15 11.36 43.64
C PRO A 48 -24.72 10.09 42.87
N LEU A 49 -25.30 8.93 43.25
CA LEU A 49 -24.93 7.61 42.72
C LEU A 49 -24.94 7.51 41.17
N TRP A 50 -25.78 8.31 40.52
CA TRP A 50 -25.85 8.30 39.06
C TRP A 50 -24.54 8.79 38.41
N ARG A 51 -23.74 9.66 39.06
CA ARG A 51 -22.43 10.10 38.53
C ARG A 51 -21.45 8.93 38.45
N TYR A 52 -21.41 8.05 39.43
CA TYR A 52 -20.60 6.83 39.39
C TYR A 52 -21.09 5.88 38.28
N ALA A 53 -22.44 5.73 38.15
CA ALA A 53 -23.01 4.88 37.11
C ALA A 53 -22.69 5.33 35.67
N LEU A 54 -22.31 6.60 35.46
CA LEU A 54 -21.86 7.10 34.17
C LEU A 54 -20.43 6.66 33.81
N ILE A 55 -19.59 6.31 34.79
CA ILE A 55 -18.18 5.98 34.57
C ILE A 55 -17.99 4.87 33.53
N PRO A 56 -18.69 3.71 33.59
CA PRO A 56 -18.55 2.66 32.60
C PRO A 56 -18.92 3.11 31.17
N PHE A 57 -19.94 3.96 31.04
CA PHE A 57 -20.35 4.47 29.70
C PHE A 57 -19.36 5.44 29.15
N ILE A 58 -18.79 6.32 29.98
CA ILE A 58 -17.72 7.23 29.57
C ILE A 58 -16.48 6.42 29.19
N ALA A 59 -16.09 5.42 30.00
CA ALA A 59 -14.95 4.55 29.68
C ALA A 59 -15.17 3.76 28.37
N ALA A 60 -16.39 3.32 28.07
CA ALA A 60 -16.74 2.71 26.79
C ALA A 60 -16.58 3.68 25.62
N ALA A 61 -17.06 4.91 25.76
CA ALA A 61 -16.91 5.96 24.76
C ALA A 61 -15.44 6.34 24.54
N VAL A 62 -14.64 6.42 25.62
CA VAL A 62 -13.19 6.66 25.56
C VAL A 62 -12.50 5.51 24.83
N GLY A 63 -12.76 4.26 25.21
CA GLY A 63 -12.16 3.09 24.55
C GLY A 63 -12.48 3.02 23.06
N TRP A 64 -13.72 3.32 22.68
CA TRP A 64 -14.10 3.44 21.27
C TRP A 64 -13.37 4.59 20.57
N GLY A 65 -13.41 5.78 21.16
CA GLY A 65 -12.81 6.98 20.58
C GLY A 65 -11.29 6.86 20.40
N THR A 66 -10.58 6.29 21.38
CA THR A 66 -9.13 6.07 21.28
C THR A 66 -8.78 5.06 20.19
N ASN A 67 -9.55 3.97 20.04
CA ASN A 67 -9.37 3.00 18.96
C ASN A 67 -9.61 3.63 17.57
N VAL A 68 -10.68 4.43 17.41
CA VAL A 68 -10.97 5.15 16.16
C VAL A 68 -9.84 6.12 15.81
N VAL A 69 -9.33 6.86 16.80
CA VAL A 69 -8.22 7.81 16.58
C VAL A 69 -6.94 7.05 16.23
N ALA A 70 -6.60 5.97 16.95
CA ALA A 70 -5.44 5.14 16.67
C ALA A 70 -5.46 4.58 15.24
N LEU A 71 -6.61 4.04 14.80
CA LEU A 71 -6.78 3.57 13.41
C LEU A 71 -6.63 4.69 12.38
N LYS A 72 -7.20 5.87 12.64
CA LYS A 72 -7.00 7.00 11.74
C LYS A 72 -5.56 7.46 11.68
N MET A 73 -4.85 7.44 12.78
CA MET A 73 -3.43 7.77 12.84
C MET A 73 -2.56 6.73 12.11
N THR A 74 -2.99 5.48 12.01
CA THR A 74 -2.31 4.45 11.23
C THR A 74 -2.32 4.78 9.73
N PHE A 75 -3.43 5.31 9.22
CA PHE A 75 -3.63 5.53 7.78
C PHE A 75 -3.40 6.97 7.32
N TYR A 76 -3.55 7.97 8.20
CA TYR A 76 -3.56 9.39 7.84
C TYR A 76 -2.76 10.27 8.80
N PRO A 77 -2.25 11.41 8.28
CA PRO A 77 -2.30 11.89 6.90
C PRO A 77 -1.35 11.11 5.97
N LEU A 78 -1.60 11.12 4.66
CA LEU A 78 -0.74 10.45 3.66
C LEU A 78 0.63 11.11 3.56
N GLU A 79 0.67 12.44 3.65
CA GLU A 79 1.89 13.22 3.69
C GLU A 79 2.14 13.80 5.09
N PHE A 80 3.39 14.10 5.39
CA PHE A 80 3.78 14.61 6.71
C PHE A 80 3.07 15.94 7.03
N PHE A 81 2.44 16.01 8.18
CA PHE A 81 1.71 17.20 8.63
C PHE A 81 2.23 17.68 10.00
N PRO A 82 2.37 19.01 10.21
CA PRO A 82 2.16 20.06 9.22
C PRO A 82 3.32 20.15 8.21
N GLY A 83 2.99 20.48 6.94
CA GLY A 83 3.95 20.46 5.84
C GLY A 83 5.18 21.35 6.01
N PHE A 84 5.08 22.42 6.80
CA PHE A 84 6.22 23.32 7.10
C PHE A 84 7.28 22.66 8.03
N LEU A 85 6.94 21.57 8.73
CA LEU A 85 7.88 20.78 9.55
C LEU A 85 8.47 19.58 8.78
N ARG A 86 8.21 19.46 7.48
CA ARG A 86 8.69 18.33 6.66
C ARG A 86 10.21 18.17 6.68
N PHE A 87 10.97 19.25 6.86
CA PHE A 87 12.43 19.21 7.01
C PHE A 87 12.89 18.46 8.26
N ALA A 88 12.05 18.38 9.30
CA ALA A 88 12.30 17.65 10.54
C ALA A 88 11.76 16.21 10.52
N GLN A 89 11.19 15.78 9.39
CA GLN A 89 10.68 14.41 9.21
C GLN A 89 11.85 13.42 9.22
N VAL A 90 11.72 12.36 10.01
CA VAL A 90 12.65 11.23 10.00
C VAL A 90 12.10 10.17 9.03
N LYS A 91 12.87 9.78 8.01
CA LYS A 91 12.46 8.80 7.02
C LYS A 91 12.07 7.47 7.70
N GLY A 92 10.93 6.92 7.33
CA GLY A 92 10.42 5.67 7.90
C GLY A 92 9.86 5.81 9.33
N GLN A 93 9.73 7.02 9.87
CA GLN A 93 9.10 7.26 11.16
C GLN A 93 7.85 8.13 11.02
N PRO A 94 6.76 7.82 11.76
CA PRO A 94 5.55 8.61 11.72
C PRO A 94 5.69 9.98 12.39
N PHE A 95 6.60 10.13 13.37
CA PHE A 95 6.89 11.39 14.07
C PHE A 95 8.12 12.09 13.47
N GLY A 96 8.09 13.42 13.44
CA GLY A 96 9.27 14.24 13.16
C GLY A 96 10.04 14.61 14.41
N ALA A 97 11.32 14.99 14.26
CA ALA A 97 12.20 15.39 15.36
C ALA A 97 11.71 16.63 16.13
N LEU A 98 11.00 17.54 15.46
CA LEU A 98 10.42 18.77 16.03
C LEU A 98 8.88 18.69 16.14
N GLY A 99 8.33 17.50 16.18
CA GLY A 99 6.89 17.26 16.12
C GLY A 99 6.40 17.00 14.69
N GLY A 100 5.09 16.96 14.53
CA GLY A 100 4.45 16.57 13.28
C GLY A 100 4.12 15.08 13.24
N TRP A 101 3.28 14.69 12.28
CA TRP A 101 2.76 13.33 12.13
C TRP A 101 2.52 12.98 10.68
N GLN A 102 2.86 11.76 10.31
CA GLN A 102 2.41 11.08 9.11
C GLN A 102 1.79 9.74 9.51
N GLY A 103 0.79 9.27 8.78
CA GLY A 103 0.23 7.95 9.04
C GLY A 103 1.33 6.88 9.07
N ILE A 104 1.18 5.86 9.91
CA ILE A 104 2.19 4.81 10.06
C ILE A 104 2.42 4.10 8.72
N ILE A 105 1.34 3.64 8.07
CA ILE A 105 1.43 2.95 6.78
C ILE A 105 2.07 3.83 5.69
N PRO A 106 1.62 5.06 5.42
CA PRO A 106 2.27 5.88 4.40
C PRO A 106 3.71 6.28 4.74
N SER A 107 4.08 6.36 6.03
CA SER A 107 5.47 6.64 6.41
C SER A 107 6.43 5.48 6.12
N LYS A 108 5.92 4.26 6.12
CA LYS A 108 6.66 3.00 5.93
C LYS A 108 6.31 2.26 4.64
N ALA A 109 5.61 2.90 3.71
CA ALA A 109 5.10 2.24 2.49
C ALA A 109 6.19 1.47 1.72
N GLY A 110 7.40 2.03 1.63
CA GLY A 110 8.54 1.37 0.98
C GLY A 110 9.04 0.13 1.74
N GLU A 111 9.25 0.23 3.05
CA GLU A 111 9.69 -0.89 3.89
C GLU A 111 8.67 -2.03 3.88
N MET A 112 7.40 -1.68 3.95
CA MET A 112 6.30 -2.64 3.88
C MET A 112 6.22 -3.34 2.53
N ALA A 113 6.38 -2.59 1.44
CA ALA A 113 6.42 -3.15 0.10
C ALA A 113 7.61 -4.11 -0.06
N GLU A 114 8.77 -3.76 0.47
CA GLU A 114 9.96 -4.62 0.45
C GLU A 114 9.71 -5.96 1.16
N ILE A 115 9.14 -5.92 2.37
CA ILE A 115 8.80 -7.13 3.14
C ILE A 115 7.78 -8.00 2.38
N LEU A 116 6.76 -7.37 1.80
CA LEU A 116 5.71 -8.04 1.04
C LEU A 116 6.26 -8.70 -0.24
N VAL A 117 7.08 -7.98 -1.01
CA VAL A 117 7.67 -8.53 -2.25
C VAL A 117 8.65 -9.67 -1.92
N ASP A 118 9.44 -9.53 -0.86
CA ASP A 118 10.31 -10.61 -0.40
C ASP A 118 9.52 -11.86 0.00
N LEU A 119 8.38 -11.70 0.64
CA LEU A 119 7.49 -12.82 0.95
C LEU A 119 6.87 -13.41 -0.32
N MET A 120 6.38 -12.54 -1.22
CA MET A 120 5.78 -12.94 -2.48
C MET A 120 6.77 -13.74 -3.34
N THR A 121 7.95 -13.21 -3.58
CA THR A 121 8.96 -13.86 -4.45
C THR A 121 9.55 -15.13 -3.85
N LYS A 122 9.65 -15.21 -2.51
CA LYS A 122 10.19 -16.42 -1.85
C LYS A 122 9.15 -17.52 -1.66
N LYS A 123 7.85 -17.20 -1.56
CA LYS A 123 6.81 -18.15 -1.14
C LYS A 123 5.59 -18.23 -2.05
N LEU A 124 5.26 -17.14 -2.76
CA LEU A 124 4.00 -17.05 -3.47
C LEU A 124 4.17 -17.02 -4.99
N ILE A 125 5.24 -16.44 -5.52
CA ILE A 125 5.39 -16.19 -6.94
C ILE A 125 6.79 -16.62 -7.40
N ASP A 126 6.83 -17.51 -8.37
CA ASP A 126 8.00 -17.66 -9.24
C ASP A 126 7.68 -16.90 -10.55
N ILE A 127 8.39 -15.80 -10.78
CA ILE A 127 8.11 -14.93 -11.92
C ILE A 127 8.34 -15.68 -13.24
N LYS A 128 9.31 -16.57 -13.31
CA LYS A 128 9.58 -17.38 -14.49
C LYS A 128 8.42 -18.35 -14.78
N GLU A 129 7.92 -19.03 -13.73
CA GLU A 129 6.75 -19.91 -13.87
C GLU A 129 5.53 -19.16 -14.42
N ILE A 130 5.30 -17.93 -13.93
CA ILE A 130 4.17 -17.11 -14.36
C ILE A 130 4.32 -16.67 -15.83
N PHE A 131 5.52 -16.22 -16.22
CA PHE A 131 5.77 -15.80 -17.59
C PHE A 131 5.69 -16.97 -18.58
N THR A 132 5.97 -18.21 -18.18
CA THR A 132 5.79 -19.40 -19.06
C THR A 132 4.34 -19.69 -19.43
N ARG A 133 3.38 -19.03 -18.81
CA ARG A 133 1.95 -19.15 -19.17
C ARG A 133 1.56 -18.25 -20.36
N LEU A 134 2.39 -17.29 -20.71
CA LEU A 134 2.18 -16.50 -21.92
C LEU A 134 2.37 -17.39 -23.14
N GLU A 135 1.44 -17.31 -24.08
CA GLU A 135 1.57 -17.96 -25.36
C GLU A 135 2.08 -16.97 -26.40
N PRO A 136 3.34 -17.09 -26.88
CA PRO A 136 3.92 -16.13 -27.83
C PRO A 136 3.06 -15.91 -29.06
N LYS A 137 2.44 -16.99 -29.60
CA LYS A 137 1.56 -16.91 -30.76
C LYS A 137 0.28 -16.12 -30.51
N THR A 138 -0.36 -16.33 -29.36
CA THR A 138 -1.56 -15.60 -28.97
C THR A 138 -1.24 -14.13 -28.76
N PHE A 139 -0.14 -13.83 -28.07
CA PHE A 139 0.35 -12.47 -27.91
C PHE A 139 0.60 -11.78 -29.26
N ALA A 140 1.35 -12.44 -30.16
CA ALA A 140 1.64 -11.92 -31.48
C ALA A 140 0.36 -11.71 -32.32
N SER A 141 -0.63 -12.61 -32.23
CA SER A 141 -1.88 -12.48 -32.98
C SER A 141 -2.74 -11.29 -32.52
N ILE A 142 -2.73 -10.97 -31.21
CA ILE A 142 -3.44 -9.80 -30.65
C ILE A 142 -2.77 -8.50 -31.11
N MET A 143 -1.45 -8.49 -31.17
CA MET A 143 -0.65 -7.31 -31.52
C MET A 143 -0.45 -7.14 -33.05
N ASP A 144 -0.77 -8.17 -33.85
CA ASP A 144 -0.52 -8.21 -35.31
C ASP A 144 -1.09 -6.98 -36.06
N PRO A 145 -2.32 -6.49 -35.81
CA PRO A 145 -2.83 -5.30 -36.51
C PRO A 145 -1.98 -4.05 -36.29
N GLU A 146 -1.57 -3.80 -35.05
CA GLU A 146 -0.73 -2.64 -34.68
C GLU A 146 0.68 -2.79 -35.26
N MET A 147 1.26 -3.97 -35.17
CA MET A 147 2.60 -4.24 -35.70
C MET A 147 2.66 -4.15 -37.23
N ARG A 148 1.63 -4.55 -37.94
CA ARG A 148 1.58 -4.37 -39.40
C ARG A 148 1.62 -2.90 -39.79
N CYS A 149 0.79 -2.08 -39.12
CA CYS A 149 0.76 -0.64 -39.36
C CYS A 149 2.12 0.00 -39.09
N VAL A 150 2.74 -0.32 -37.94
CA VAL A 150 4.05 0.19 -37.56
C VAL A 150 5.15 -0.29 -38.52
N THR A 151 5.13 -1.56 -38.91
CA THR A 151 6.11 -2.14 -39.83
C THR A 151 6.05 -1.45 -41.19
N GLU A 152 4.87 -1.24 -41.75
CA GLU A 152 4.65 -0.53 -43.01
C GLU A 152 5.21 0.87 -42.94
N ASP A 153 4.82 1.65 -41.92
CA ASP A 153 5.27 3.05 -41.75
C ASP A 153 6.80 3.15 -41.59
N ILE A 154 7.39 2.28 -40.74
CA ILE A 154 8.83 2.24 -40.51
C ILE A 154 9.58 1.94 -41.81
N PHE A 155 9.22 0.87 -42.57
CA PHE A 155 9.93 0.47 -43.74
C PHE A 155 9.81 1.52 -44.84
N GLU A 156 8.61 2.06 -45.10
CA GLU A 156 8.43 3.10 -46.10
C GLU A 156 9.19 4.40 -45.75
N THR A 157 9.03 4.85 -44.50
CA THR A 157 9.63 6.12 -44.04
C THR A 157 11.15 6.04 -44.00
N VAL A 158 11.72 4.97 -43.42
CA VAL A 158 13.18 4.86 -43.27
C VAL A 158 13.86 4.64 -44.61
N LEU A 159 13.36 3.72 -45.43
CA LEU A 159 13.99 3.45 -46.73
C LEU A 159 13.86 4.63 -47.70
N ALA A 160 12.73 5.36 -47.65
CA ALA A 160 12.58 6.58 -48.46
C ALA A 160 13.51 7.72 -48.03
N ARG A 161 13.84 7.80 -46.74
CA ARG A 161 14.72 8.84 -46.16
C ARG A 161 16.21 8.50 -46.28
N GLU A 162 16.58 7.30 -45.86
CA GLU A 162 17.98 6.90 -45.69
C GLU A 162 18.58 6.31 -46.99
N ALA A 163 17.76 5.71 -47.82
CA ALA A 163 18.20 5.13 -49.10
C ALA A 163 17.30 5.55 -50.29
N PRO A 164 17.10 6.87 -50.54
CA PRO A 164 16.14 7.34 -51.53
C PRO A 164 16.41 6.82 -52.94
N THR A 165 17.67 6.80 -53.34
CA THR A 165 18.08 6.31 -54.67
C THR A 165 17.77 4.83 -54.86
N PHE A 166 17.99 4.02 -53.84
CA PHE A 166 17.65 2.61 -53.83
C PHE A 166 16.13 2.42 -53.83
N TRP A 167 15.43 3.06 -52.87
CA TRP A 167 13.99 2.88 -52.70
C TRP A 167 13.19 3.36 -53.93
N GLN A 168 13.52 4.52 -54.49
CA GLN A 168 12.87 5.05 -55.69
C GLN A 168 13.25 4.29 -56.97
N GLY A 169 14.44 3.69 -56.99
CA GLY A 169 14.89 2.87 -58.12
C GLY A 169 14.22 1.49 -58.19
N LEU A 170 13.61 1.02 -57.13
CA LEU A 170 12.87 -0.24 -57.13
C LEU A 170 11.50 -0.08 -57.81
N PRO A 171 11.09 -1.07 -58.65
CA PRO A 171 9.73 -1.15 -59.16
C PRO A 171 8.71 -1.16 -58.01
N ARG A 172 7.55 -0.51 -58.21
CA ARG A 172 6.51 -0.42 -57.18
C ARG A 172 6.13 -1.79 -56.63
N VAL A 173 5.99 -2.80 -57.51
CA VAL A 173 5.66 -4.19 -57.12
C VAL A 173 6.67 -4.76 -56.14
N VAL A 174 7.97 -4.52 -56.37
CA VAL A 174 9.04 -5.03 -55.50
C VAL A 174 9.00 -4.33 -54.10
N ARG A 175 8.70 -3.03 -54.06
CA ARG A 175 8.56 -2.31 -52.79
C ARG A 175 7.36 -2.84 -51.98
N GLU A 176 6.22 -2.99 -52.64
CA GLU A 176 5.00 -3.55 -52.02
C GLU A 176 5.25 -4.98 -51.54
N GLU A 177 5.99 -5.80 -52.28
CA GLU A 177 6.35 -7.16 -51.90
C GLU A 177 7.30 -7.18 -50.67
N MET A 178 8.30 -6.30 -50.63
CA MET A 178 9.22 -6.17 -49.49
C MET A 178 8.46 -5.76 -48.20
N VAL A 179 7.59 -4.78 -48.30
CA VAL A 179 6.76 -4.35 -47.15
C VAL A 179 5.81 -5.46 -46.72
N ALA A 180 5.16 -6.14 -47.66
CA ALA A 180 4.28 -7.26 -47.39
C ALA A 180 5.02 -8.44 -46.71
N GLU A 181 6.24 -8.73 -47.11
CA GLU A 181 7.08 -9.75 -46.49
C GLU A 181 7.49 -9.34 -45.07
N ALA A 182 7.91 -8.09 -44.86
CA ALA A 182 8.21 -7.57 -43.55
C ALA A 182 6.98 -7.64 -42.62
N MET A 183 5.81 -7.26 -43.13
CA MET A 183 4.55 -7.36 -42.37
C MET A 183 4.19 -8.83 -42.07
N ALA A 184 4.42 -9.76 -43.00
CA ALA A 184 4.16 -11.18 -42.76
C ALA A 184 5.09 -11.79 -41.70
N GLN A 185 6.30 -11.26 -41.58
CA GLN A 185 7.28 -11.73 -40.60
C GLN A 185 7.21 -11.01 -39.25
N SER A 186 6.45 -9.90 -39.13
CA SER A 186 6.38 -9.11 -37.90
C SER A 186 5.79 -9.91 -36.72
N SER A 187 4.83 -10.80 -36.98
CA SER A 187 4.30 -11.73 -35.96
C SER A 187 5.37 -12.66 -35.41
N GLY A 188 6.30 -13.13 -36.27
CA GLY A 188 7.46 -13.94 -35.85
C GLY A 188 8.44 -13.17 -34.97
N LEU A 189 8.65 -11.89 -35.24
CA LEU A 189 9.46 -11.02 -34.37
C LEU A 189 8.87 -10.97 -32.95
N LEU A 190 7.55 -10.79 -32.83
CA LEU A 190 6.89 -10.76 -31.53
C LEU A 190 6.96 -12.09 -30.80
N GLU A 191 6.77 -13.21 -31.54
CA GLU A 191 6.94 -14.54 -30.95
C GLU A 191 8.36 -14.74 -30.42
N ASP A 192 9.38 -14.33 -31.17
CA ASP A 192 10.78 -14.43 -30.78
C ASP A 192 11.08 -13.54 -29.55
N ILE A 193 10.58 -12.30 -29.51
CA ILE A 193 10.75 -11.38 -28.37
C ILE A 193 10.10 -11.96 -27.10
N ILE A 194 8.86 -12.44 -27.18
CA ILE A 194 8.16 -12.99 -26.02
C ILE A 194 8.82 -14.28 -25.53
N ALA A 195 9.23 -15.16 -26.44
CA ALA A 195 9.94 -16.37 -26.06
C ALA A 195 11.28 -16.07 -25.36
N ASP A 196 12.04 -15.10 -25.87
CA ASP A 196 13.29 -14.64 -25.28
C ASP A 196 13.08 -13.96 -23.91
N LEU A 197 11.98 -13.17 -23.78
CA LEU A 197 11.56 -12.55 -22.52
C LEU A 197 11.21 -13.61 -21.46
N MET A 198 10.45 -14.64 -21.83
CA MET A 198 10.09 -15.75 -20.92
C MET A 198 11.33 -16.49 -20.41
N GLU A 199 12.34 -16.67 -21.25
CA GLU A 199 13.59 -17.33 -20.85
C GLU A 199 14.44 -16.47 -19.91
N ASN A 200 14.52 -15.17 -20.18
CA ASN A 200 15.43 -14.22 -19.53
C ASN A 200 14.73 -13.22 -18.59
N VAL A 201 13.54 -13.53 -18.10
CA VAL A 201 12.72 -12.58 -17.32
C VAL A 201 13.42 -12.01 -16.09
N TYR A 202 14.26 -12.79 -15.41
CA TYR A 202 15.03 -12.33 -14.24
C TYR A 202 16.12 -11.31 -14.58
N ASP A 203 16.57 -11.28 -15.85
CA ASP A 203 17.60 -10.35 -16.31
C ASP A 203 17.03 -9.01 -16.74
N VAL A 204 15.74 -8.95 -17.06
CA VAL A 204 15.09 -7.76 -17.62
C VAL A 204 14.01 -7.15 -16.71
N LEU A 205 13.60 -7.86 -15.64
CA LEU A 205 12.55 -7.41 -14.72
C LEU A 205 13.02 -7.43 -13.27
N ASP A 206 13.08 -6.27 -12.62
CA ASP A 206 13.27 -6.15 -11.17
C ASP A 206 11.92 -5.93 -10.47
N LEU A 207 11.20 -7.04 -10.22
CA LEU A 207 9.91 -7.01 -9.55
C LEU A 207 9.98 -6.33 -8.18
N LYS A 208 11.09 -6.49 -7.44
CA LYS A 208 11.24 -5.90 -6.12
C LYS A 208 11.32 -4.38 -6.18
N THR A 209 12.21 -3.86 -6.99
CA THR A 209 12.37 -2.41 -7.17
C THR A 209 11.10 -1.79 -7.74
N MET A 210 10.44 -2.43 -8.71
CA MET A 210 9.16 -1.99 -9.25
C MET A 210 8.10 -1.79 -8.17
N VAL A 211 7.79 -2.82 -7.39
CA VAL A 211 6.73 -2.76 -6.38
C VAL A 211 7.06 -1.76 -5.27
N VAL A 212 8.33 -1.70 -4.82
CA VAL A 212 8.76 -0.74 -3.80
C VAL A 212 8.63 0.69 -4.32
N THR A 213 9.05 0.96 -5.55
CA THR A 213 8.95 2.29 -6.18
C THR A 213 7.49 2.71 -6.34
N LEU A 214 6.64 1.81 -6.83
CA LEU A 214 5.20 2.05 -6.97
C LEU A 214 4.55 2.34 -5.62
N ALA A 215 4.90 1.60 -4.57
CA ALA A 215 4.35 1.79 -3.23
C ALA A 215 4.77 3.13 -2.60
N VAL A 216 6.03 3.56 -2.79
CA VAL A 216 6.53 4.84 -2.29
C VAL A 216 5.86 6.01 -3.01
N ASN A 217 5.68 5.89 -4.32
CA ASN A 217 5.08 6.94 -5.14
C ASN A 217 3.54 7.00 -5.01
N ASN A 218 2.88 5.88 -4.72
CA ASN A 218 1.43 5.76 -4.64
C ASN A 218 0.99 5.31 -3.23
N LYS A 219 1.31 6.10 -2.21
CA LYS A 219 0.95 5.80 -0.81
C LYS A 219 -0.55 5.65 -0.59
N ASP A 220 -1.36 6.34 -1.38
CA ASP A 220 -2.81 6.22 -1.37
C ASP A 220 -3.29 4.82 -1.78
N LYS A 221 -2.67 4.21 -2.81
CA LYS A 221 -2.96 2.84 -3.24
C LYS A 221 -2.58 1.83 -2.15
N VAL A 222 -1.41 2.02 -1.52
CA VAL A 222 -0.96 1.18 -0.39
C VAL A 222 -1.95 1.28 0.77
N VAL A 223 -2.30 2.50 1.19
CA VAL A 223 -3.27 2.73 2.27
C VAL A 223 -4.63 2.13 1.96
N ASN A 224 -5.13 2.28 0.73
CA ASN A 224 -6.41 1.72 0.32
C ASN A 224 -6.37 0.19 0.34
N MET A 225 -5.31 -0.44 -0.17
CA MET A 225 -5.13 -1.88 -0.12
C MET A 225 -5.21 -2.41 1.32
N PHE A 226 -4.45 -1.84 2.26
CA PHE A 226 -4.51 -2.29 3.65
C PHE A 226 -5.85 -2.03 4.31
N ARG A 227 -6.52 -0.94 3.96
CA ARG A 227 -7.87 -0.62 4.49
C ARG A 227 -8.94 -1.55 3.97
N GLU A 228 -8.89 -1.97 2.73
CA GLU A 228 -9.85 -2.91 2.14
C GLU A 228 -9.62 -4.31 2.69
N VAL A 229 -8.39 -4.80 2.66
CA VAL A 229 -8.02 -6.13 3.20
C VAL A 229 -8.36 -6.26 4.68
N GLY A 230 -8.06 -5.24 5.51
CA GLY A 230 -8.28 -5.24 6.95
C GLY A 230 -9.63 -4.65 7.40
N ALA A 231 -10.57 -4.37 6.49
CA ALA A 231 -11.78 -3.61 6.81
C ALA A 231 -12.60 -4.21 7.96
N LYS A 232 -12.76 -5.53 8.01
CA LYS A 232 -13.53 -6.21 9.06
C LYS A 232 -12.81 -6.19 10.41
N GLU A 233 -11.48 -6.30 10.38
CA GLU A 233 -10.63 -6.22 11.57
C GLU A 233 -10.67 -4.83 12.19
N PHE A 234 -10.67 -3.79 11.36
CA PHE A 234 -10.76 -2.40 11.84
C PHE A 234 -12.10 -2.11 12.51
N VAL A 235 -13.21 -2.60 11.95
CA VAL A 235 -14.52 -2.53 12.60
C VAL A 235 -14.51 -3.31 13.94
N PHE A 236 -13.83 -4.45 14.01
CA PHE A 236 -13.67 -5.19 15.27
C PHE A 236 -12.87 -4.38 16.30
N ILE A 237 -11.75 -3.75 15.91
CA ILE A 237 -10.95 -2.86 16.79
C ILE A 237 -11.84 -1.76 17.38
N GLU A 238 -12.57 -1.04 16.53
CA GLU A 238 -13.44 0.05 16.95
C GLU A 238 -14.50 -0.42 17.97
N ARG A 239 -15.19 -1.52 17.67
CA ARG A 239 -16.25 -2.07 18.54
C ARG A 239 -15.69 -2.67 19.83
N SER A 240 -14.53 -3.31 19.78
CA SER A 240 -13.90 -3.90 20.96
C SER A 240 -13.59 -2.85 22.02
N GLY A 241 -13.28 -1.62 21.61
CA GLY A 241 -13.09 -0.49 22.51
C GLY A 241 -14.33 -0.20 23.39
N ILE A 242 -15.53 -0.37 22.85
CA ILE A 242 -16.78 -0.24 23.64
C ILE A 242 -16.86 -1.33 24.70
N TYR A 243 -16.68 -2.59 24.31
CA TYR A 243 -16.86 -3.72 25.23
C TYR A 243 -15.80 -3.75 26.32
N PHE A 244 -14.54 -3.61 25.95
CA PHE A 244 -13.43 -3.58 26.92
C PHE A 244 -13.45 -2.30 27.76
N GLY A 245 -13.74 -1.15 27.14
CA GLY A 245 -13.88 0.11 27.84
C GLY A 245 -15.00 0.05 28.90
N PHE A 246 -16.15 -0.53 28.57
CA PHE A 246 -17.24 -0.73 29.54
C PHE A 246 -16.82 -1.65 30.69
N ALA A 247 -16.20 -2.80 30.37
CA ALA A 247 -15.74 -3.76 31.38
C ALA A 247 -14.71 -3.14 32.33
N PHE A 248 -13.72 -2.45 31.82
CA PHE A 248 -12.74 -1.72 32.64
C PHE A 248 -13.39 -0.54 33.41
N GLY A 249 -14.37 0.12 32.81
CA GLY A 249 -15.13 1.18 33.42
C GLY A 249 -15.95 0.71 34.63
N LEU A 250 -16.44 -0.53 34.65
CA LEU A 250 -17.08 -1.13 35.85
C LEU A 250 -16.08 -1.26 37.01
N VAL A 251 -14.85 -1.72 36.72
CA VAL A 251 -13.77 -1.81 37.71
C VAL A 251 -13.43 -0.40 38.22
N GLN A 252 -13.27 0.55 37.30
CA GLN A 252 -13.01 1.96 37.61
C GLN A 252 -14.11 2.55 38.50
N MET A 253 -15.36 2.30 38.18
CA MET A 253 -16.51 2.76 38.96
C MET A 253 -16.43 2.31 40.44
N VAL A 254 -16.15 1.01 40.63
CA VAL A 254 -16.03 0.45 42.00
C VAL A 254 -14.88 1.08 42.75
N VAL A 255 -13.68 1.14 42.14
CA VAL A 255 -12.51 1.70 42.79
C VAL A 255 -12.71 3.19 43.07
N PHE A 256 -13.27 3.94 42.12
CA PHE A 256 -13.50 5.38 42.29
C PHE A 256 -14.51 5.67 43.38
N TYR A 257 -15.58 4.87 43.50
CA TYR A 257 -16.57 5.00 44.58
C TYR A 257 -15.96 4.86 45.96
N PHE A 258 -15.04 3.90 46.15
CA PHE A 258 -14.37 3.72 47.43
C PHE A 258 -13.38 4.83 47.75
N VAL A 259 -12.62 5.27 46.73
CA VAL A 259 -11.60 6.33 46.89
C VAL A 259 -12.28 7.68 47.16
N ASP A 260 -13.34 8.03 46.45
CA ASP A 260 -14.05 9.30 46.62
C ASP A 260 -14.63 9.43 48.02
N LYS A 261 -15.07 8.32 48.62
CA LYS A 261 -15.58 8.30 50.02
C LYS A 261 -14.50 8.39 51.09
N HIS A 262 -13.31 7.84 50.87
CA HIS A 262 -12.30 7.72 51.93
C HIS A 262 -11.11 8.67 51.72
N ALA A 263 -10.85 9.12 50.50
CA ALA A 263 -9.73 9.97 50.14
C ALA A 263 -10.04 10.83 48.91
N PRO A 264 -11.02 11.78 49.00
CA PRO A 264 -11.54 12.52 47.86
C PRO A 264 -10.45 13.32 47.11
N GLU A 265 -9.37 13.76 47.81
CA GLU A 265 -8.23 14.46 47.19
C GLU A 265 -7.51 13.61 46.15
N GLN A 266 -7.60 12.27 46.23
CA GLN A 266 -6.93 11.36 45.26
C GLN A 266 -7.76 11.17 43.99
N GLY A 267 -9.05 11.52 43.99
CA GLY A 267 -9.92 11.40 42.81
C GLY A 267 -9.43 12.15 41.60
N VAL A 268 -8.77 13.29 41.81
CA VAL A 268 -8.16 14.11 40.72
C VAL A 268 -7.14 13.32 39.88
N TRP A 269 -6.33 12.47 40.50
CA TRP A 269 -5.33 11.68 39.82
C TRP A 269 -5.84 10.32 39.35
N LEU A 270 -6.86 9.81 40.02
CA LEU A 270 -7.38 8.47 39.80
C LEU A 270 -8.07 8.35 38.44
N LEU A 271 -8.92 9.32 38.06
CA LEU A 271 -9.61 9.30 36.76
C LEU A 271 -8.66 9.43 35.56
N PRO A 272 -7.66 10.33 35.55
CA PRO A 272 -6.62 10.33 34.52
C PRO A 272 -5.83 9.02 34.45
N PHE A 273 -5.48 8.44 35.60
CA PHE A 273 -4.77 7.15 35.65
C PHE A 273 -5.60 6.02 35.04
N PHE A 274 -6.86 5.89 35.43
CA PHE A 274 -7.76 4.89 34.85
C PHE A 274 -8.04 5.18 33.37
N GLY A 275 -8.18 6.44 32.99
CA GLY A 275 -8.34 6.84 31.60
C GLY A 275 -7.15 6.36 30.76
N PHE A 276 -5.92 6.58 31.27
CA PHE A 276 -4.69 6.04 30.63
C PHE A 276 -4.75 4.52 30.57
N ALA A 277 -5.05 3.83 31.65
CA ALA A 277 -5.10 2.38 31.72
C ALA A 277 -6.15 1.80 30.76
N VAL A 278 -7.34 2.38 30.68
CA VAL A 278 -8.41 1.96 29.75
C VAL A 278 -7.94 2.15 28.31
N GLY A 279 -7.46 3.35 27.93
CA GLY A 279 -7.01 3.62 26.56
C GLY A 279 -5.82 2.74 26.15
N TYR A 280 -4.89 2.47 27.05
CA TYR A 280 -3.76 1.57 26.84
C TYR A 280 -4.21 0.11 26.65
N LEU A 281 -4.99 -0.41 27.61
CA LEU A 281 -5.40 -1.81 27.63
C LEU A 281 -6.37 -2.16 26.50
N THR A 282 -7.29 -1.26 26.16
CA THR A 282 -8.23 -1.51 25.05
C THR A 282 -7.49 -1.64 23.71
N ASN A 283 -6.52 -0.75 23.42
CA ASN A 283 -5.71 -0.84 22.23
C ASN A 283 -4.83 -2.10 22.24
N PHE A 284 -4.16 -2.38 23.36
CA PHE A 284 -3.32 -3.57 23.53
C PHE A 284 -4.11 -4.87 23.27
N VAL A 285 -5.26 -5.03 23.92
CA VAL A 285 -6.07 -6.24 23.76
C VAL A 285 -6.64 -6.34 22.35
N ALA A 286 -7.09 -5.23 21.76
CA ALA A 286 -7.63 -5.22 20.41
C ALA A 286 -6.59 -5.70 19.38
N LEU A 287 -5.36 -5.18 19.43
CA LEU A 287 -4.28 -5.58 18.53
C LEU A 287 -3.86 -7.05 18.75
N LYS A 288 -3.76 -7.47 20.02
CA LYS A 288 -3.43 -8.88 20.34
C LYS A 288 -4.46 -9.87 19.82
N VAL A 289 -5.75 -9.60 19.97
CA VAL A 289 -6.84 -10.51 19.55
C VAL A 289 -6.91 -10.64 18.03
N ILE A 290 -6.46 -9.64 17.26
CA ILE A 290 -6.44 -9.74 15.79
C ILE A 290 -5.45 -10.80 15.31
N PHE A 291 -4.25 -10.81 15.85
CA PHE A 291 -3.15 -11.67 15.39
C PHE A 291 -2.91 -12.89 16.26
N GLN A 292 -3.44 -12.96 17.47
CA GLN A 292 -3.17 -14.04 18.42
C GLN A 292 -4.45 -14.67 18.98
N PRO A 293 -4.41 -15.97 19.29
CA PRO A 293 -3.33 -16.93 19.02
C PRO A 293 -3.24 -17.30 17.54
N ILE A 294 -2.00 -17.57 17.05
CA ILE A 294 -1.75 -17.95 15.66
C ILE A 294 -2.39 -19.32 15.35
N GLU A 295 -2.31 -20.27 16.28
CA GLU A 295 -2.98 -21.55 16.17
C GLU A 295 -4.26 -21.57 16.98
N PRO A 296 -5.34 -22.21 16.47
CA PRO A 296 -6.60 -22.31 17.19
C PRO A 296 -6.41 -22.99 18.57
N LYS A 297 -6.71 -22.29 19.66
CA LYS A 297 -6.67 -22.83 21.03
C LYS A 297 -8.07 -22.91 21.60
N ARG A 298 -8.44 -24.06 22.15
CA ARG A 298 -9.73 -24.22 22.86
C ARG A 298 -9.56 -23.88 24.33
N VAL A 299 -10.27 -22.85 24.78
CA VAL A 299 -10.31 -22.38 26.16
C VAL A 299 -11.76 -22.33 26.60
N CYS A 300 -12.14 -23.06 27.67
CA CYS A 300 -13.50 -23.11 28.21
C CYS A 300 -14.58 -23.39 27.15
N GLY A 301 -14.32 -24.25 26.18
CA GLY A 301 -15.26 -24.60 25.10
C GLY A 301 -15.35 -23.60 23.93
N VAL A 302 -14.65 -22.48 24.03
CA VAL A 302 -14.55 -21.46 22.97
C VAL A 302 -13.23 -21.62 22.22
N THR A 303 -13.26 -21.64 20.90
CA THR A 303 -12.05 -21.66 20.07
C THR A 303 -11.53 -20.24 19.91
N LEU A 304 -10.41 -19.95 20.57
CA LEU A 304 -9.67 -18.70 20.39
C LEU A 304 -8.73 -18.85 19.20
N HIS A 305 -8.84 -17.97 18.24
CA HIS A 305 -7.97 -17.87 17.05
C HIS A 305 -7.96 -16.41 16.62
N GLY A 306 -6.80 -15.90 16.20
CA GLY A 306 -6.69 -14.51 15.73
C GLY A 306 -7.75 -14.18 14.68
N VAL A 307 -8.41 -13.05 14.82
CA VAL A 307 -9.55 -12.66 13.96
C VAL A 307 -9.12 -12.60 12.50
N PHE A 308 -7.93 -12.04 12.23
CA PHE A 308 -7.32 -11.98 10.91
C PHE A 308 -7.03 -13.37 10.34
N LEU A 309 -6.42 -14.24 11.15
CA LEU A 309 -6.04 -15.60 10.74
C LEU A 309 -7.25 -16.48 10.40
N ARG A 310 -8.38 -16.27 11.06
CA ARG A 310 -9.63 -16.96 10.78
C ARG A 310 -10.16 -16.69 9.38
N ARG A 311 -9.80 -15.54 8.81
CA ARG A 311 -10.29 -15.07 7.51
C ARG A 311 -9.26 -15.22 6.41
N GLN A 312 -8.28 -16.11 6.58
CA GLN A 312 -7.18 -16.30 5.64
C GLN A 312 -7.66 -16.38 4.17
N ASN A 313 -8.71 -17.13 3.88
CA ASN A 313 -9.24 -17.28 2.52
C ASN A 313 -9.75 -15.96 1.94
N GLU A 314 -10.58 -15.23 2.69
CA GLU A 314 -11.15 -13.95 2.26
C GLU A 314 -10.05 -12.88 2.09
N VAL A 315 -9.14 -12.83 3.05
CA VAL A 315 -8.00 -11.89 3.02
C VAL A 315 -7.08 -12.18 1.84
N SER A 316 -6.83 -13.46 1.56
CA SER A 316 -5.99 -13.87 0.41
C SER A 316 -6.60 -13.47 -0.91
N GLU A 317 -7.93 -13.60 -1.07
CA GLU A 317 -8.66 -13.19 -2.25
C GLU A 317 -8.57 -11.67 -2.46
N GLU A 318 -8.89 -10.89 -1.44
CA GLU A 318 -8.88 -9.44 -1.53
C GLU A 318 -7.47 -8.88 -1.73
N PHE A 319 -6.47 -9.44 -1.03
CA PHE A 319 -5.08 -9.05 -1.20
C PHE A 319 -4.57 -9.35 -2.62
N ALA A 320 -4.85 -10.54 -3.15
CA ALA A 320 -4.42 -10.96 -4.49
C ALA A 320 -5.01 -10.04 -5.56
N ARG A 321 -6.32 -9.77 -5.48
CA ARG A 321 -7.04 -8.86 -6.38
C ARG A 321 -6.44 -7.45 -6.37
N LEU A 322 -6.24 -6.87 -5.18
CA LEU A 322 -5.71 -5.51 -5.06
C LEU A 322 -4.22 -5.42 -5.45
N ASN A 323 -3.46 -6.49 -5.19
CA ASN A 323 -2.06 -6.57 -5.60
C ASN A 323 -1.93 -6.56 -7.13
N GLN A 324 -2.73 -7.36 -7.84
CA GLN A 324 -2.74 -7.34 -9.30
C GLN A 324 -3.23 -5.99 -9.83
N LEU A 325 -4.34 -5.47 -9.29
CA LEU A 325 -4.92 -4.21 -9.75
C LEU A 325 -3.95 -3.01 -9.65
N HIS A 326 -3.12 -2.95 -8.60
CA HIS A 326 -2.34 -1.76 -8.30
C HIS A 326 -0.83 -1.90 -8.52
N PHE A 327 -0.29 -3.12 -8.43
CA PHE A 327 1.15 -3.32 -8.41
C PHE A 327 1.65 -4.30 -9.47
N CYS A 328 1.07 -5.51 -9.54
CA CYS A 328 1.57 -6.58 -10.39
C CYS A 328 0.64 -6.82 -11.61
N ASN A 329 0.39 -5.78 -12.39
CA ASN A 329 -0.34 -5.86 -13.66
C ASN A 329 0.61 -5.71 -14.85
N ALA A 330 0.13 -6.04 -16.04
CA ALA A 330 0.91 -5.99 -17.27
C ALA A 330 1.49 -4.60 -17.54
N GLU A 331 0.71 -3.52 -17.31
CA GLU A 331 1.15 -2.14 -17.50
C GLU A 331 2.40 -1.82 -16.67
N ASN A 332 2.37 -2.12 -15.36
CA ASN A 332 3.50 -1.86 -14.47
C ASN A 332 4.72 -2.74 -14.80
N LEU A 333 4.50 -4.00 -15.22
CA LEU A 333 5.58 -4.91 -15.62
C LEU A 333 6.30 -4.38 -16.86
N TRP A 334 5.56 -3.93 -17.87
CA TRP A 334 6.14 -3.33 -19.08
C TRP A 334 6.83 -2.01 -18.79
N GLU A 335 6.23 -1.16 -17.95
CA GLU A 335 6.87 0.10 -17.56
C GLU A 335 8.21 -0.13 -16.86
N GLU A 336 8.31 -1.13 -15.96
CA GLU A 336 9.58 -1.48 -15.30
C GLU A 336 10.60 -2.03 -16.29
N MET A 337 10.21 -2.89 -17.24
CA MET A 337 11.12 -3.41 -18.25
C MET A 337 11.64 -2.30 -19.17
N MET A 338 10.79 -1.35 -19.56
CA MET A 338 11.15 -0.27 -20.49
C MET A 338 11.91 0.88 -19.82
N ASN A 339 11.57 1.22 -18.57
CA ASN A 339 12.06 2.43 -17.89
C ASN A 339 12.71 2.16 -16.53
N GLY A 340 12.71 0.92 -16.05
CA GLY A 340 13.22 0.53 -14.75
C GLY A 340 14.71 0.19 -14.71
N THR A 341 15.08 -0.57 -13.68
CA THR A 341 16.48 -0.90 -13.34
C THR A 341 17.23 -1.62 -14.45
N TYR A 342 16.57 -2.51 -15.18
CA TYR A 342 17.20 -3.35 -16.21
C TYR A 342 16.83 -2.95 -17.64
N LYS A 343 16.44 -1.69 -17.84
CA LYS A 343 16.09 -1.12 -19.15
C LYS A 343 17.08 -1.48 -20.24
N GLU A 344 18.39 -1.30 -20.00
CA GLU A 344 19.45 -1.56 -21.00
C GLU A 344 19.48 -3.03 -21.44
N LYS A 345 19.21 -3.96 -20.53
CA LYS A 345 19.16 -5.39 -20.86
C LYS A 345 17.91 -5.74 -21.67
N PHE A 346 16.76 -5.15 -21.31
CA PHE A 346 15.52 -5.31 -22.05
C PHE A 346 15.67 -4.73 -23.47
N GLU A 347 16.24 -3.53 -23.60
CA GLU A 347 16.54 -2.91 -24.89
C GLU A 347 17.46 -3.81 -25.73
N ALA A 348 18.54 -4.35 -25.14
CA ALA A 348 19.45 -5.27 -25.84
C ALA A 348 18.73 -6.56 -26.31
N LEU A 349 17.79 -7.09 -25.54
CA LEU A 349 16.98 -8.26 -25.91
C LEU A 349 16.11 -7.93 -27.15
N VAL A 350 15.38 -6.82 -27.09
CA VAL A 350 14.53 -6.38 -28.22
C VAL A 350 15.35 -6.08 -29.46
N ARG A 351 16.45 -5.35 -29.30
CA ARG A 351 17.36 -5.02 -30.43
C ARG A 351 17.89 -6.25 -31.13
N ARG A 352 18.36 -7.24 -30.38
CA ARG A 352 18.84 -8.51 -30.93
C ARG A 352 17.78 -9.20 -31.79
N ASN A 353 16.57 -9.27 -31.33
CA ASN A 353 15.47 -9.88 -32.08
C ASN A 353 15.03 -9.05 -33.28
N ALA A 354 14.99 -7.72 -33.14
CA ALA A 354 14.67 -6.80 -34.24
C ALA A 354 15.75 -6.80 -35.35
N GLU A 355 17.03 -6.90 -34.98
CA GLU A 355 18.14 -7.05 -35.96
C GLU A 355 18.01 -8.34 -36.76
N ASN A 356 17.71 -9.46 -36.09
CA ASN A 356 17.50 -10.74 -36.75
C ASN A 356 16.29 -10.69 -37.69
N PHE A 357 15.20 -10.04 -37.24
CA PHE A 357 14.02 -9.82 -38.06
C PHE A 357 14.33 -9.01 -39.32
N PHE A 358 15.06 -7.88 -39.20
CA PHE A 358 15.44 -7.05 -40.31
C PHE A 358 16.29 -7.83 -41.34
N ASP A 359 17.28 -8.60 -40.88
CA ASP A 359 18.15 -9.41 -41.74
C ASP A 359 17.34 -10.49 -42.47
N LYS A 360 16.32 -11.09 -41.83
CA LYS A 360 15.40 -12.04 -42.49
C LYS A 360 14.53 -11.34 -43.52
N ALA A 361 13.94 -10.19 -43.21
CA ALA A 361 13.02 -9.45 -44.08
C ALA A 361 13.71 -8.96 -45.37
N ILE A 362 14.99 -8.59 -45.30
CA ILE A 362 15.78 -8.18 -46.47
C ILE A 362 16.16 -9.37 -47.35
N GLY A 363 16.12 -10.59 -46.84
CA GLY A 363 16.46 -11.83 -47.55
C GLY A 363 17.94 -12.05 -47.74
N SER A 364 18.62 -11.33 -48.61
CA SER A 364 20.06 -11.47 -48.83
C SER A 364 20.86 -10.27 -48.34
N VAL A 365 21.32 -10.37 -47.08
CA VAL A 365 22.17 -9.33 -46.44
C VAL A 365 23.41 -9.00 -47.27
N THR A 366 24.06 -10.02 -47.83
CA THR A 366 25.27 -9.83 -48.71
C THR A 366 24.96 -9.02 -49.94
N THR A 367 23.83 -9.29 -50.58
CA THR A 367 23.40 -8.56 -51.78
C THR A 367 23.01 -7.12 -51.44
N ALA A 368 22.29 -6.92 -50.35
CA ALA A 368 21.89 -5.59 -49.85
C ALA A 368 23.14 -4.73 -49.52
N LYS A 369 24.08 -5.30 -48.77
CA LYS A 369 25.36 -4.61 -48.45
C LYS A 369 26.21 -4.28 -49.70
N LEU A 370 26.14 -5.12 -50.75
CA LEU A 370 26.83 -4.84 -52.02
C LEU A 370 26.16 -3.68 -52.76
N ILE A 371 24.84 -3.57 -52.74
CA ILE A 371 24.09 -2.55 -53.49
C ILE A 371 24.10 -1.20 -52.78
N ILE A 372 23.86 -1.19 -51.48
CA ILE A 372 23.65 0.04 -50.68
C ILE A 372 24.97 0.49 -50.02
N GLY A 373 25.93 -0.41 -49.87
CA GLY A 373 27.15 -0.24 -49.08
C GLY A 373 26.96 -0.78 -47.65
N ALA A 374 28.00 -1.38 -47.08
CA ALA A 374 27.92 -2.03 -45.78
C ALA A 374 27.62 -1.04 -44.66
N GLU A 375 28.27 0.11 -44.64
CA GLU A 375 28.10 1.16 -43.63
C GLU A 375 26.64 1.71 -43.61
N LYS A 376 26.10 2.00 -44.82
CA LYS A 376 24.74 2.51 -44.97
C LYS A 376 23.68 1.46 -44.62
N TYR A 377 23.95 0.18 -44.93
CA TYR A 377 23.09 -0.92 -44.50
C TYR A 377 22.97 -1.01 -42.98
N ASP A 378 24.11 -0.94 -42.28
CA ASP A 378 24.14 -1.02 -40.83
C ASP A 378 23.49 0.22 -40.18
N GLU A 379 23.62 1.41 -40.80
CA GLU A 379 22.91 2.64 -40.37
C GLU A 379 21.40 2.51 -40.52
N ILE A 380 20.89 2.03 -41.64
CA ILE A 380 19.45 1.79 -41.88
C ILE A 380 18.91 0.75 -40.88
N LYS A 381 19.65 -0.34 -40.72
CA LYS A 381 19.30 -1.39 -39.77
C LYS A 381 19.17 -0.82 -38.36
N CYS A 382 20.14 -0.04 -37.90
CA CYS A 382 20.12 0.61 -36.59
C CYS A 382 18.88 1.53 -36.43
N THR A 383 18.61 2.35 -37.46
CA THR A 383 17.45 3.26 -37.46
C THR A 383 16.12 2.51 -37.37
N ILE A 384 15.96 1.43 -38.14
CA ILE A 384 14.71 0.61 -38.08
C ILE A 384 14.56 -0.05 -36.72
N VAL A 385 15.62 -0.61 -36.17
CA VAL A 385 15.62 -1.23 -34.84
C VAL A 385 15.26 -0.21 -33.75
N ASP A 386 15.79 1.01 -33.83
CA ASP A 386 15.45 2.11 -32.92
C ASP A 386 13.97 2.48 -33.01
N MET A 387 13.40 2.54 -34.22
CA MET A 387 11.99 2.84 -34.42
C MET A 387 11.08 1.71 -33.93
N ILE A 388 11.42 0.44 -34.15
CA ILE A 388 10.72 -0.72 -33.61
C ILE A 388 10.70 -0.63 -32.08
N PHE A 389 11.85 -0.38 -31.45
CA PHE A 389 11.90 -0.23 -29.97
C PHE A 389 11.04 0.93 -29.48
N ALA A 390 11.12 2.08 -30.18
CA ALA A 390 10.33 3.25 -29.82
C ALA A 390 8.80 3.07 -29.98
N SER A 391 8.35 2.15 -30.84
CA SER A 391 6.92 1.86 -31.02
C SER A 391 6.31 0.93 -29.98
N ILE A 392 7.13 0.21 -29.20
CA ILE A 392 6.66 -0.75 -28.20
C ILE A 392 5.64 -0.14 -27.21
N PRO A 393 5.89 1.06 -26.61
CA PRO A 393 4.96 1.65 -25.67
C PRO A 393 3.55 1.91 -26.23
N ASP A 394 3.46 2.19 -27.54
CA ASP A 394 2.19 2.48 -28.21
C ASP A 394 1.44 1.19 -28.60
N CYS A 395 2.16 0.11 -28.91
CA CYS A 395 1.59 -1.13 -29.41
C CYS A 395 1.21 -2.12 -28.28
N VAL A 396 2.04 -2.24 -27.25
CA VAL A 396 1.87 -3.24 -26.18
C VAL A 396 0.55 -3.11 -25.40
N PRO A 397 -0.01 -1.91 -25.16
CA PRO A 397 -1.24 -1.77 -24.35
C PRO A 397 -2.42 -2.60 -24.84
N VAL A 398 -2.53 -2.89 -26.12
CA VAL A 398 -3.61 -3.73 -26.67
C VAL A 398 -3.59 -5.18 -26.11
N THR A 399 -2.44 -5.62 -25.60
CA THR A 399 -2.25 -6.97 -25.05
C THR A 399 -2.42 -7.04 -23.52
N TYR A 400 -2.60 -5.93 -22.81
CA TYR A 400 -2.61 -5.92 -21.33
C TYR A 400 -3.72 -6.80 -20.73
N ASP A 401 -4.91 -6.77 -21.28
CA ASP A 401 -6.01 -7.60 -20.78
C ASP A 401 -5.69 -9.10 -20.91
N TYR A 402 -5.21 -9.52 -22.07
CA TYR A 402 -4.73 -10.89 -22.29
C TYR A 402 -3.60 -11.26 -21.33
N GLN A 403 -2.60 -10.40 -21.17
CA GLN A 403 -1.47 -10.68 -20.29
C GLN A 403 -1.89 -10.81 -18.83
N ASN A 404 -2.77 -9.91 -18.34
CA ASN A 404 -3.27 -9.97 -16.97
C ASN A 404 -4.03 -11.27 -16.68
N GLU A 405 -4.78 -11.78 -17.69
CA GLU A 405 -5.47 -13.06 -17.60
C GLU A 405 -4.50 -14.25 -17.71
N ALA A 406 -3.63 -14.25 -18.71
CA ALA A 406 -2.70 -15.36 -18.99
C ALA A 406 -1.66 -15.55 -17.87
N LEU A 407 -1.07 -14.46 -17.36
CA LEU A 407 -0.13 -14.52 -16.25
C LEU A 407 -0.80 -15.10 -14.99
N GLY A 408 -2.09 -14.82 -14.75
CA GLY A 408 -2.85 -15.36 -13.63
C GLY A 408 -2.21 -15.10 -12.27
N ILE A 409 -1.66 -13.88 -12.09
CA ILE A 409 -0.96 -13.48 -10.85
C ILE A 409 -1.92 -13.49 -9.68
N GLU A 410 -3.15 -12.95 -9.87
CA GLU A 410 -4.19 -12.94 -8.83
C GLU A 410 -4.49 -14.35 -8.33
N ASP A 411 -4.79 -15.27 -9.24
CA ASP A 411 -5.12 -16.66 -8.89
C ASP A 411 -3.97 -17.35 -8.18
N THR A 412 -2.76 -17.17 -8.68
CA THR A 412 -1.55 -17.76 -8.09
C THR A 412 -1.28 -17.25 -6.68
N VAL A 413 -1.35 -15.95 -6.48
CA VAL A 413 -1.17 -15.31 -5.15
C VAL A 413 -2.27 -15.78 -4.21
N ARG A 414 -3.53 -15.75 -4.63
CA ARG A 414 -4.68 -16.21 -3.84
C ARG A 414 -4.50 -17.64 -3.38
N GLU A 415 -4.26 -18.58 -4.29
CA GLU A 415 -4.15 -19.99 -3.96
C GLU A 415 -2.97 -20.32 -3.05
N ARG A 416 -1.80 -19.74 -3.34
CA ARG A 416 -0.60 -19.98 -2.53
C ARG A 416 -0.71 -19.33 -1.16
N MET A 417 -1.30 -18.14 -1.09
CA MET A 417 -1.53 -17.44 0.18
C MET A 417 -2.55 -18.15 1.06
N GLN A 418 -3.60 -18.75 0.48
CA GLN A 418 -4.57 -19.57 1.21
C GLN A 418 -3.94 -20.85 1.80
N LYS A 419 -2.87 -21.35 1.18
CA LYS A 419 -2.13 -22.55 1.64
C LYS A 419 -0.98 -22.22 2.60
N LEU A 420 -0.68 -20.94 2.86
CA LEU A 420 0.37 -20.56 3.79
C LEU A 420 0.09 -21.08 5.20
N PRO A 421 1.13 -21.55 5.94
CA PRO A 421 1.00 -21.74 7.38
C PRO A 421 0.61 -20.44 8.08
N GLY A 422 -0.21 -20.51 9.14
CA GLY A 422 -0.71 -19.32 9.84
C GLY A 422 0.37 -18.33 10.27
N LYS A 423 1.57 -18.82 10.63
CA LYS A 423 2.73 -18.00 10.99
C LYS A 423 3.30 -17.20 9.81
N ASP A 424 3.31 -17.77 8.61
CA ASP A 424 3.77 -17.08 7.40
C ASP A 424 2.67 -16.12 6.89
N PHE A 425 1.40 -16.51 7.02
CA PHE A 425 0.27 -15.65 6.67
C PHE A 425 0.17 -14.43 7.59
N GLU A 426 0.42 -14.58 8.90
CA GLU A 426 0.50 -13.47 9.84
C GLU A 426 1.51 -12.41 9.36
N ARG A 427 2.66 -12.83 8.85
CA ARG A 427 3.72 -11.95 8.35
C ARG A 427 3.34 -11.10 7.14
N VAL A 428 2.23 -11.36 6.49
CA VAL A 428 1.75 -10.52 5.39
C VAL A 428 1.31 -9.14 5.88
N LEU A 429 0.66 -9.06 7.05
CA LEU A 429 0.14 -7.80 7.58
C LEU A 429 0.74 -7.40 8.95
N HIS A 430 1.16 -8.37 9.76
CA HIS A 430 1.62 -8.09 11.13
C HIS A 430 2.85 -7.18 11.22
N PRO A 431 3.89 -7.32 10.36
CA PRO A 431 5.08 -6.45 10.43
C PRO A 431 4.76 -4.96 10.31
N VAL A 432 3.66 -4.64 9.64
CA VAL A 432 3.14 -3.28 9.48
C VAL A 432 2.76 -2.66 10.82
N PHE A 433 2.18 -3.47 11.70
CA PHE A 433 1.69 -3.03 13.00
C PHE A 433 2.72 -3.25 14.10
N GLU A 434 3.52 -4.33 14.03
CA GLU A 434 4.41 -4.78 15.09
C GLU A 434 5.41 -3.70 15.54
N GLN A 435 6.04 -3.00 14.61
CA GLN A 435 7.04 -1.99 14.91
C GLN A 435 6.46 -0.74 15.60
N ASP A 436 5.21 -0.40 15.33
CA ASP A 436 4.55 0.79 15.84
C ASP A 436 3.37 0.49 16.78
N GLU A 437 3.14 -0.80 17.10
CA GLU A 437 2.12 -1.27 18.04
C GLU A 437 2.19 -0.52 19.35
N ILE A 438 3.40 -0.40 19.94
CA ILE A 438 3.64 0.31 21.20
C ILE A 438 3.25 1.79 21.08
N LYS A 439 3.55 2.45 19.95
CA LYS A 439 3.21 3.85 19.73
C LYS A 439 1.70 4.07 19.72
N LEU A 440 0.96 3.18 19.03
CA LEU A 440 -0.51 3.24 18.98
C LEU A 440 -1.13 3.00 20.36
N ILE A 441 -0.61 2.03 21.11
CA ILE A 441 -1.06 1.71 22.46
C ILE A 441 -0.83 2.90 23.40
N VAL A 442 0.36 3.48 23.36
CA VAL A 442 0.72 4.66 24.21
C VAL A 442 -0.13 5.87 23.85
N VAL A 443 -0.34 6.15 22.57
CA VAL A 443 -1.23 7.25 22.13
C VAL A 443 -2.63 7.04 22.68
N GLY A 444 -3.17 5.82 22.62
CA GLY A 444 -4.45 5.48 23.23
C GLY A 444 -4.49 5.76 24.74
N GLY A 445 -3.42 5.40 25.45
CA GLY A 445 -3.26 5.70 26.88
C GLY A 445 -3.24 7.20 27.17
N VAL A 446 -2.46 7.99 26.42
CA VAL A 446 -2.37 9.45 26.59
C VAL A 446 -3.73 10.11 26.33
N LEU A 447 -4.41 9.74 25.25
CA LEU A 447 -5.76 10.26 24.95
C LEU A 447 -6.78 9.87 26.04
N GLY A 448 -6.69 8.66 26.55
CA GLY A 448 -7.50 8.20 27.67
C GLY A 448 -7.25 9.01 28.96
N ALA A 449 -5.97 9.29 29.28
CA ALA A 449 -5.61 10.13 30.43
C ALA A 449 -6.19 11.54 30.31
N LEU A 450 -6.09 12.17 29.15
CA LEU A 450 -6.64 13.50 28.89
C LEU A 450 -8.17 13.51 29.03
N THR A 451 -8.83 12.46 28.57
CA THR A 451 -10.27 12.31 28.76
C THR A 451 -10.63 12.09 30.23
N GLY A 452 -9.81 11.36 31.00
CA GLY A 452 -9.97 11.18 32.43
C GLY A 452 -9.86 12.50 33.21
N VAL A 453 -8.93 13.39 32.80
CA VAL A 453 -8.84 14.76 33.32
C VAL A 453 -10.13 15.53 33.03
N ALA A 454 -10.57 15.54 31.78
CA ALA A 454 -11.81 16.20 31.39
C ALA A 454 -13.04 15.64 32.15
N GLN A 455 -13.11 14.33 32.31
CA GLN A 455 -14.19 13.66 33.08
C GLN A 455 -14.22 14.13 34.54
N TYR A 456 -13.05 14.25 35.17
CA TYR A 456 -12.98 14.74 36.55
C TYR A 456 -13.60 16.13 36.66
N PHE A 457 -13.13 17.08 35.85
CA PHE A 457 -13.62 18.46 35.91
C PHE A 457 -15.07 18.64 35.48
N LEU A 458 -15.59 17.83 34.58
CA LEU A 458 -16.98 17.93 34.12
C LEU A 458 -18.00 17.24 35.02
N ALA A 459 -17.61 16.14 35.70
CA ALA A 459 -18.54 15.30 36.41
C ALA A 459 -18.36 15.34 37.93
N PHE A 460 -17.15 15.65 38.43
CA PHE A 460 -16.83 15.52 39.88
C PHE A 460 -16.23 16.78 40.51
N ALA A 461 -15.69 17.76 39.72
CA ALA A 461 -15.35 19.09 40.22
C ALA A 461 -16.54 20.05 40.07
#